data_1e069c4dc90c63700a9c42d5979a0ffe
#
_entry.id   1e069c4dc90c63700a9c42d5979a0ffe
#
_cell.length_a   1.000
_cell.length_b   1.000
_cell.length_c   1.000
_cell.angle_alpha   90.00
_cell.angle_beta   90.00
_cell.angle_gamma   90.00
#
_symmetry.space_group_name_H-M   'P 1'
#
loop_
_entity.id
_entity.type
_entity.pdbx_description
1 polymer ?
#
loop_
_entity_poly.entity_id
_entity_poly.type
_entity_poly.pdbx_seq_one_letter_code
_entity_poly.pdbx_strand_id
1 'polypeptide(L)'
;LVAEKIGIPFQTIDLSKEYKKRIVDYMFNEYSKGRTPNPDVLCNREIKFDVFLKIALSFGAELVATGHYCQKESFQKKSGEKIYRLIQGKDKNKDQSYFLCQLNQKQLEKIIFPIGHLNKSEVRSIASKQKLTTAKKKDSQGLCFIGKVSLPEFLQQKLKPKRGKIIKISNRHSNFKMSKIKKEALVETAKKYK
;
A
#
# COMPACT_ATOMS: atom_id res chain seq x y z
N LEU A 1 25.19 3.12 -0.46
CA LEU A 1 25.19 4.37 0.36
C LEU A 1 24.62 4.16 1.76
N VAL A 2 23.28 3.88 1.96
CA VAL A 2 22.71 3.73 3.31
C VAL A 2 23.15 2.41 3.96
N ALA A 3 22.96 1.28 3.28
CA ALA A 3 23.35 -0.04 3.76
C ALA A 3 24.85 -0.11 4.08
N GLU A 4 25.67 0.40 3.21
CA GLU A 4 27.12 0.54 3.39
C GLU A 4 27.46 1.36 4.63
N LYS A 5 26.79 2.52 4.84
CA LYS A 5 27.02 3.38 5.99
C LYS A 5 26.69 2.71 7.32
N ILE A 6 25.67 1.86 7.36
CA ILE A 6 25.27 1.14 8.58
C ILE A 6 25.83 -0.28 8.66
N GLY A 7 26.69 -0.66 7.69
CA GLY A 7 27.42 -1.94 7.71
C GLY A 7 26.55 -3.18 7.52
N ILE A 8 25.45 -3.07 6.76
CA ILE A 8 24.57 -4.22 6.49
C ILE A 8 24.68 -4.68 5.03
N PRO A 9 24.50 -5.97 4.74
CA PRO A 9 24.48 -6.49 3.38
C PRO A 9 23.38 -5.81 2.53
N PHE A 10 23.65 -5.64 1.25
CA PHE A 10 22.71 -5.10 0.30
C PHE A 10 22.63 -5.99 -0.95
N GLN A 11 21.43 -6.30 -1.39
CA GLN A 11 21.17 -7.06 -2.61
C GLN A 11 20.01 -6.42 -3.38
N THR A 12 20.12 -6.42 -4.70
CA THR A 12 19.06 -5.98 -5.60
C THR A 12 18.37 -7.18 -6.22
N ILE A 13 17.04 -7.17 -6.21
CA ILE A 13 16.20 -8.18 -6.86
C ILE A 13 15.39 -7.47 -7.95
N ASP A 14 15.52 -7.91 -9.19
CA ASP A 14 14.72 -7.39 -10.30
C ASP A 14 13.35 -8.09 -10.34
N LEU A 15 12.30 -7.32 -10.11
CA LEU A 15 10.90 -7.74 -10.18
C LEU A 15 10.14 -7.04 -11.30
N SER A 16 10.82 -6.49 -12.30
CA SER A 16 10.22 -5.69 -13.36
C SER A 16 9.19 -6.48 -14.18
N LYS A 17 9.42 -7.76 -14.43
CA LYS A 17 8.49 -8.64 -15.16
C LYS A 17 7.21 -8.89 -14.39
N GLU A 18 7.33 -9.24 -13.11
CA GLU A 18 6.20 -9.45 -12.19
C GLU A 18 5.41 -8.16 -12.00
N TYR A 19 6.10 -7.04 -11.82
CA TYR A 19 5.48 -5.73 -11.67
C TYR A 19 4.68 -5.35 -12.93
N LYS A 20 5.29 -5.49 -14.11
CA LYS A 20 4.61 -5.24 -15.37
C LYS A 20 3.33 -6.07 -15.48
N LYS A 21 3.43 -7.38 -15.30
CA LYS A 21 2.31 -8.32 -15.46
C LYS A 21 1.19 -8.08 -14.45
N ARG A 22 1.52 -7.90 -13.16
CA ARG A 22 0.54 -7.87 -12.07
C ARG A 22 0.00 -6.46 -11.80
N ILE A 23 0.79 -5.41 -12.03
CA ILE A 23 0.42 -4.04 -11.69
C ILE A 23 0.13 -3.21 -12.94
N VAL A 24 1.08 -3.11 -13.86
CA VAL A 24 0.97 -2.22 -15.02
C VAL A 24 -0.13 -2.69 -15.97
N ASP A 25 -0.15 -3.97 -16.33
CA ASP A 25 -1.15 -4.52 -17.25
C ASP A 25 -2.56 -4.48 -16.63
N TYR A 26 -2.69 -4.76 -15.32
CA TYR A 26 -3.93 -4.57 -14.58
C TYR A 26 -4.39 -3.09 -14.63
N MET A 27 -3.48 -2.16 -14.37
CA MET A 27 -3.80 -0.73 -14.35
C MET A 27 -4.34 -0.28 -15.72
N PHE A 28 -3.68 -0.62 -16.81
CA PHE A 28 -4.15 -0.30 -18.16
C PHE A 28 -5.50 -0.95 -18.47
N ASN A 29 -5.72 -2.19 -18.07
CA ASN A 29 -7.00 -2.88 -18.26
C ASN A 29 -8.15 -2.19 -17.48
N GLU A 30 -7.91 -1.73 -16.26
CA GLU A 30 -8.95 -1.02 -15.50
C GLU A 30 -9.26 0.36 -16.08
N TYR A 31 -8.23 1.13 -16.44
CA TYR A 31 -8.43 2.43 -17.08
C TYR A 31 -9.13 2.31 -18.44
N SER A 32 -8.83 1.28 -19.24
CA SER A 32 -9.52 1.05 -20.53
C SER A 32 -11.03 0.82 -20.36
N LYS A 33 -11.43 0.27 -19.20
CA LYS A 33 -12.83 0.04 -18.81
C LYS A 33 -13.46 1.24 -18.09
N GLY A 34 -12.75 2.37 -18.02
CA GLY A 34 -13.23 3.58 -17.33
C GLY A 34 -13.21 3.49 -15.81
N ARG A 35 -12.46 2.56 -15.23
CA ARG A 35 -12.29 2.43 -13.78
C ARG A 35 -10.95 3.03 -13.35
N THR A 36 -10.88 3.57 -12.12
CA THR A 36 -9.65 4.12 -11.54
C THR A 36 -9.09 3.13 -10.53
N PRO A 37 -8.07 2.35 -10.90
CA PRO A 37 -7.43 1.40 -9.98
C PRO A 37 -6.54 2.11 -8.95
N ASN A 38 -6.25 1.42 -7.85
CA ASN A 38 -5.21 1.83 -6.91
C ASN A 38 -3.99 0.90 -7.04
N PRO A 39 -2.99 1.28 -7.85
CA PRO A 39 -1.82 0.45 -8.08
C PRO A 39 -0.94 0.29 -6.83
N ASP A 40 -0.97 1.23 -5.89
CA ASP A 40 -0.14 1.14 -4.68
C ASP A 40 -0.65 0.07 -3.71
N VAL A 41 -1.97 -0.04 -3.53
CA VAL A 41 -2.58 -1.13 -2.75
C VAL A 41 -2.24 -2.47 -3.39
N LEU A 42 -2.38 -2.56 -4.71
CA LEU A 42 -2.09 -3.79 -5.44
C LEU A 42 -0.59 -4.15 -5.39
N CYS A 43 0.30 -3.17 -5.51
CA CYS A 43 1.74 -3.36 -5.39
C CYS A 43 2.13 -3.92 -4.01
N ASN A 44 1.54 -3.42 -2.94
CA ASN A 44 1.78 -3.96 -1.61
C ASN A 44 1.35 -5.43 -1.52
N ARG A 45 0.13 -5.76 -2.00
CA ARG A 45 -0.40 -7.13 -1.95
C ARG A 45 0.38 -8.11 -2.82
N GLU A 46 0.67 -7.74 -4.09
CA GLU A 46 1.15 -8.66 -5.11
C GLU A 46 2.68 -8.70 -5.22
N ILE A 47 3.34 -7.56 -5.04
CA ILE A 47 4.78 -7.46 -5.25
C ILE A 47 5.53 -7.50 -3.93
N LYS A 48 5.27 -6.55 -3.01
CA LYS A 48 6.06 -6.46 -1.77
C LYS A 48 5.81 -7.62 -0.83
N PHE A 49 4.54 -7.96 -0.61
CA PHE A 49 4.15 -8.95 0.39
C PHE A 49 3.64 -10.26 -0.20
N ASP A 50 3.87 -10.50 -1.49
CA ASP A 50 3.75 -11.82 -2.11
C ASP A 50 5.07 -12.22 -2.78
N VAL A 51 5.42 -11.65 -3.91
CA VAL A 51 6.62 -12.07 -4.68
C VAL A 51 7.89 -11.82 -3.87
N PHE A 52 8.11 -10.58 -3.42
CA PHE A 52 9.32 -10.24 -2.66
C PHE A 52 9.37 -10.99 -1.32
N LEU A 53 8.25 -11.09 -0.61
CA LEU A 53 8.20 -11.84 0.65
C LEU A 53 8.64 -13.30 0.44
N LYS A 54 8.13 -13.99 -0.58
CA LYS A 54 8.50 -15.37 -0.90
C LYS A 54 10.00 -15.51 -1.18
N ILE A 55 10.55 -14.58 -1.95
CA ILE A 55 11.99 -14.55 -2.26
C ILE A 55 12.80 -14.32 -0.97
N ALA A 56 12.42 -13.35 -0.14
CA ALA A 56 13.12 -13.09 1.11
C ALA A 56 13.12 -14.33 2.04
N LEU A 57 11.96 -15.00 2.16
CA LEU A 57 11.85 -16.22 2.95
C LEU A 57 12.69 -17.37 2.36
N SER A 58 12.80 -17.50 1.03
CA SER A 58 13.66 -18.51 0.38
C SER A 58 15.15 -18.24 0.59
N PHE A 59 15.55 -17.02 0.89
CA PHE A 59 16.90 -16.64 1.31
C PHE A 59 17.14 -16.74 2.82
N GLY A 60 16.20 -17.34 3.56
CA GLY A 60 16.32 -17.57 4.99
C GLY A 60 15.86 -16.42 5.89
N ALA A 61 15.21 -15.39 5.33
CA ALA A 61 14.60 -14.36 6.17
C ALA A 61 13.41 -14.94 6.96
N GLU A 62 13.30 -14.62 8.22
CA GLU A 62 12.14 -14.99 9.05
C GLU A 62 11.00 -13.99 8.91
N LEU A 63 11.36 -12.72 8.79
CA LEU A 63 10.44 -11.58 8.72
C LEU A 63 10.89 -10.57 7.67
N VAL A 64 9.95 -9.80 7.14
CA VAL A 64 10.22 -8.65 6.28
C VAL A 64 9.85 -7.36 7.00
N ALA A 65 10.82 -6.48 7.17
CA ALA A 65 10.61 -5.14 7.71
C ALA A 65 10.26 -4.15 6.59
N THR A 66 9.33 -3.25 6.84
CA THR A 66 8.95 -2.21 5.88
C THR A 66 8.74 -0.85 6.56
N GLY A 67 9.07 0.22 5.83
CA GLY A 67 8.96 1.60 6.30
C GLY A 67 7.54 2.19 6.23
N HIS A 68 6.49 1.38 6.24
CA HIS A 68 5.13 1.91 6.30
C HIS A 68 4.81 2.47 7.69
N TYR A 69 4.16 3.62 7.73
CA TYR A 69 3.64 4.23 8.95
C TYR A 69 2.31 3.57 9.33
N CYS A 70 2.41 2.37 9.83
CA CYS A 70 1.30 1.59 10.40
C CYS A 70 1.86 0.66 11.47
N GLN A 71 1.00 0.04 12.24
CA GLN A 71 1.38 -0.86 13.32
C GLN A 71 0.69 -2.21 13.14
N LYS A 72 1.21 -3.21 13.80
CA LYS A 72 0.63 -4.57 13.86
C LYS A 72 0.57 -5.01 15.31
N GLU A 73 -0.57 -5.54 15.69
CA GLU A 73 -0.73 -6.28 16.95
C GLU A 73 -1.14 -7.71 16.67
N SER A 74 -0.97 -8.55 17.65
CA SER A 74 -1.45 -9.94 17.59
C SER A 74 -2.13 -10.32 18.89
N PHE A 75 -3.15 -11.16 18.78
CA PHE A 75 -3.83 -11.73 19.92
C PHE A 75 -4.18 -13.19 19.62
N GLN A 76 -4.41 -13.96 20.66
CA GLN A 76 -4.77 -15.37 20.56
C GLN A 76 -6.28 -15.53 20.77
N LYS A 77 -6.95 -16.20 19.84
CA LYS A 77 -8.33 -16.61 20.03
C LYS A 77 -8.45 -17.70 21.10
N LYS A 78 -9.64 -17.92 21.63
CA LYS A 78 -9.94 -19.05 22.53
C LYS A 78 -9.59 -20.43 21.92
N SER A 79 -9.61 -20.53 20.60
CA SER A 79 -9.19 -21.71 19.84
C SER A 79 -7.69 -21.95 19.79
N GLY A 80 -6.87 -21.05 20.32
CA GLY A 80 -5.40 -21.07 20.20
C GLY A 80 -4.87 -20.43 18.93
N GLU A 81 -5.71 -20.08 17.97
CA GLU A 81 -5.32 -19.44 16.71
C GLU A 81 -4.80 -18.02 16.98
N LYS A 82 -3.59 -17.72 16.48
CA LYS A 82 -3.01 -16.36 16.52
C LYS A 82 -3.53 -15.52 15.36
N ILE A 83 -4.08 -14.37 15.70
CA ILE A 83 -4.63 -13.40 14.73
C ILE A 83 -3.80 -12.13 14.75
N TYR A 84 -3.56 -11.57 13.59
CA TYR A 84 -2.86 -10.31 13.40
C TYR A 84 -3.82 -9.23 12.96
N ARG A 85 -3.74 -8.06 13.59
CA ARG A 85 -4.48 -6.86 13.21
C ARG A 85 -3.54 -5.80 12.68
N LEU A 86 -3.90 -5.21 11.56
CA LEU A 86 -3.27 -3.99 11.07
C LEU A 86 -3.85 -2.80 11.83
N ILE A 87 -2.98 -1.99 12.42
CA ILE A 87 -3.33 -0.84 13.25
C ILE A 87 -2.83 0.43 12.57
N GLN A 88 -3.59 1.50 12.71
CA GLN A 88 -3.21 2.84 12.26
C GLN A 88 -1.85 3.24 12.84
N GLY A 89 -1.05 3.96 12.04
CA GLY A 89 0.21 4.54 12.50
C GLY A 89 -0.02 5.63 13.58
N LYS A 90 1.00 5.86 14.41
CA LYS A 90 0.98 6.94 15.41
C LYS A 90 0.77 8.31 14.75
N ASP A 91 1.44 8.55 13.63
CA ASP A 91 1.32 9.78 12.86
C ASP A 91 0.06 9.76 11.99
N LYS A 92 -1.00 10.41 12.47
CA LYS A 92 -2.29 10.48 11.77
C LYS A 92 -2.20 11.17 10.40
N ASN A 93 -1.20 12.05 10.19
CA ASN A 93 -0.98 12.73 8.91
C ASN A 93 -0.21 11.85 7.92
N LYS A 94 0.36 10.74 8.37
CA LYS A 94 1.18 9.83 7.57
C LYS A 94 0.75 8.37 7.67
N ASP A 95 -0.39 8.10 8.29
CA ASP A 95 -0.93 6.75 8.34
C ASP A 95 -1.01 6.15 6.93
N GLN A 96 -0.46 4.95 6.79
CA GLN A 96 -0.39 4.20 5.55
C GLN A 96 -1.09 2.83 5.65
N SER A 97 -1.85 2.60 6.71
CA SER A 97 -2.58 1.35 6.91
C SER A 97 -3.54 1.04 5.76
N TYR A 98 -4.13 2.08 5.13
CA TYR A 98 -5.04 1.91 4.00
C TYR A 98 -4.38 1.30 2.76
N PHE A 99 -3.09 1.51 2.55
CA PHE A 99 -2.35 0.86 1.46
C PHE A 99 -2.18 -0.64 1.66
N LEU A 100 -2.39 -1.13 2.88
CA LEU A 100 -2.18 -2.51 3.30
C LEU A 100 -3.49 -3.26 3.58
N CYS A 101 -4.64 -2.65 3.27
CA CYS A 101 -5.97 -3.19 3.57
C CYS A 101 -6.29 -4.54 2.91
N GLN A 102 -5.51 -4.94 1.90
CA GLN A 102 -5.69 -6.21 1.19
C GLN A 102 -4.71 -7.31 1.64
N LEU A 103 -3.91 -7.07 2.67
CA LEU A 103 -3.02 -8.11 3.21
C LEU A 103 -3.82 -9.15 4.02
N ASN A 104 -3.45 -10.41 3.82
CA ASN A 104 -4.04 -11.53 4.56
C ASN A 104 -3.22 -11.89 5.81
N GLN A 105 -3.74 -12.80 6.64
CA GLN A 105 -3.12 -13.21 7.90
C GLN A 105 -1.72 -13.80 7.72
N LYS A 106 -1.50 -14.64 6.69
CA LYS A 106 -0.20 -15.25 6.39
C LYS A 106 0.85 -14.19 6.04
N GLN A 107 0.45 -13.15 5.29
CA GLN A 107 1.31 -12.03 4.96
C GLN A 107 1.61 -11.19 6.21
N LEU A 108 0.57 -10.81 6.99
CA LEU A 108 0.73 -10.02 8.20
C LEU A 108 1.62 -10.71 9.24
N GLU A 109 1.56 -12.03 9.35
CA GLU A 109 2.45 -12.79 10.23
C GLU A 109 3.91 -12.49 9.96
N LYS A 110 4.31 -12.43 8.70
CA LYS A 110 5.71 -12.32 8.26
C LYS A 110 6.22 -10.89 8.10
N ILE A 111 5.40 -9.89 8.42
CA ILE A 111 5.74 -8.47 8.23
C ILE A 111 5.91 -7.78 9.57
N ILE A 112 6.88 -6.86 9.67
CA ILE A 112 7.02 -5.93 10.78
C ILE A 112 7.06 -4.47 10.26
N PHE A 113 6.58 -3.56 11.12
CA PHE A 113 6.50 -2.13 10.83
C PHE A 113 7.31 -1.34 11.88
N PRO A 114 8.64 -1.26 11.73
CA PRO A 114 9.52 -0.72 12.78
C PRO A 114 9.26 0.75 13.12
N ILE A 115 8.71 1.53 12.20
CA ILE A 115 8.51 2.98 12.38
C ILE A 115 7.05 3.37 12.65
N GLY A 116 6.13 2.41 12.72
CA GLY A 116 4.71 2.69 12.87
C GLY A 116 4.32 3.39 14.18
N HIS A 117 5.15 3.26 15.22
CA HIS A 117 5.00 3.91 16.52
C HIS A 117 5.65 5.30 16.60
N LEU A 118 6.23 5.80 15.52
CA LEU A 118 6.92 7.09 15.43
C LEU A 118 6.16 8.06 14.53
N ASN A 119 6.28 9.36 14.85
CA ASN A 119 5.89 10.41 13.91
C ASN A 119 6.99 10.58 12.85
N LYS A 120 6.62 11.09 11.69
CA LYS A 120 7.57 11.32 10.61
C LYS A 120 8.72 12.27 10.99
N SER A 121 8.44 13.26 11.82
CA SER A 121 9.45 14.16 12.37
C SER A 121 10.48 13.43 13.24
N GLU A 122 10.03 12.48 14.07
CA GLU A 122 10.89 11.63 14.89
C GLU A 122 11.80 10.76 14.02
N VAL A 123 11.24 10.11 12.98
CA VAL A 123 12.01 9.30 12.02
C VAL A 123 13.08 10.13 11.32
N ARG A 124 12.74 11.36 10.89
CA ARG A 124 13.72 12.28 10.26
C ARG A 124 14.79 12.73 11.23
N SER A 125 14.44 12.97 12.48
CA SER A 125 15.41 13.32 13.53
C SER A 125 16.41 12.17 13.75
N ILE A 126 15.93 10.94 13.84
CA ILE A 126 16.79 9.74 13.97
C ILE A 126 17.71 9.63 12.74
N ALA A 127 17.17 9.73 11.52
CA ALA A 127 17.97 9.68 10.31
C ALA A 127 19.04 10.78 10.25
N SER A 128 18.73 11.99 10.72
CA SER A 128 19.69 13.10 10.81
C SER A 128 20.76 12.85 11.85
N LYS A 129 20.39 12.37 13.05
CA LYS A 129 21.35 12.01 14.11
C LYS A 129 22.32 10.93 13.63
N GLN A 130 21.82 9.97 12.87
CA GLN A 130 22.64 8.91 12.24
C GLN A 130 23.39 9.40 10.99
N LYS A 131 23.28 10.68 10.65
CA LYS A 131 23.92 11.30 9.48
C LYS A 131 23.64 10.55 8.18
N LEU A 132 22.42 9.98 8.04
CA LEU A 132 22.02 9.27 6.82
C LEU A 132 21.85 10.25 5.65
N THR A 133 22.37 9.91 4.50
CA THR A 133 22.29 10.74 3.28
C THR A 133 20.86 11.03 2.84
N THR A 134 19.92 10.16 3.23
CA THR A 134 18.50 10.25 2.91
C THR A 134 17.67 11.04 3.92
N ALA A 135 18.26 11.55 5.02
CA ALA A 135 17.53 12.23 6.09
C ALA A 135 16.68 13.42 5.61
N LYS A 136 17.19 14.18 4.62
CA LYS A 136 16.52 15.34 4.01
C LYS A 136 15.75 14.99 2.72
N LYS A 137 15.71 13.72 2.31
CA LYS A 137 15.02 13.32 1.08
C LYS A 137 13.52 13.60 1.20
N LYS A 138 12.97 14.28 0.17
CA LYS A 138 11.53 14.51 0.06
C LYS A 138 10.79 13.18 -0.11
N ASP A 139 9.50 13.16 0.25
CA ASP A 139 8.65 11.98 0.03
C ASP A 139 8.63 11.62 -1.44
N SER A 140 8.66 10.33 -1.71
CA SER A 140 8.45 9.84 -3.07
C SER A 140 7.00 10.14 -3.48
N GLN A 141 6.86 10.86 -4.59
CA GLN A 141 5.58 11.08 -5.25
C GLN A 141 5.64 10.37 -6.60
N GLY A 142 4.60 9.64 -6.94
CA GLY A 142 4.52 8.88 -8.18
C GLY A 142 4.15 7.42 -7.95
N LEU A 143 4.12 6.64 -9.02
CA LEU A 143 3.83 5.22 -8.98
C LEU A 143 5.00 4.45 -8.37
N CYS A 144 4.69 3.51 -7.48
CA CYS A 144 5.70 2.61 -6.90
C CYS A 144 6.54 1.96 -8.00
N PHE A 145 7.87 1.94 -7.85
CA PHE A 145 8.87 1.38 -8.77
C PHE A 145 9.00 2.07 -10.14
N ILE A 146 8.02 2.86 -10.58
CA ILE A 146 8.08 3.62 -11.84
C ILE A 146 8.68 5.01 -11.62
N GLY A 147 8.48 5.57 -10.42
CA GLY A 147 9.00 6.88 -10.05
C GLY A 147 8.08 8.04 -10.40
N LYS A 148 8.66 9.23 -10.58
CA LYS A 148 7.91 10.44 -10.92
C LYS A 148 7.57 10.44 -12.40
N VAL A 149 6.39 10.01 -12.73
CA VAL A 149 5.81 10.13 -14.08
C VAL A 149 4.48 10.87 -13.99
N SER A 150 4.18 11.68 -14.99
CA SER A 150 2.85 12.21 -15.19
C SER A 150 1.90 11.05 -15.52
N LEU A 151 0.94 10.78 -14.64
CA LEU A 151 0.00 9.67 -14.84
C LEU A 151 -0.74 9.76 -16.18
N PRO A 152 -1.23 10.94 -16.63
CA PRO A 152 -1.83 11.07 -17.95
C PRO A 152 -0.89 10.67 -19.09
N GLU A 153 0.35 11.14 -19.09
CA GLU A 153 1.35 10.81 -20.10
C GLU A 153 1.69 9.31 -20.10
N PHE A 154 1.81 8.72 -18.90
CA PHE A 154 2.04 7.29 -18.76
C PHE A 154 0.89 6.47 -19.36
N LEU A 155 -0.36 6.87 -19.07
CA LEU A 155 -1.54 6.18 -19.59
C LEU A 155 -1.69 6.37 -21.10
N GLN A 156 -1.34 7.54 -21.63
CA GLN A 156 -1.42 7.84 -23.07
C GLN A 156 -0.45 7.04 -23.93
N GLN A 157 0.54 6.39 -23.35
CA GLN A 157 1.39 5.44 -24.08
C GLN A 157 0.59 4.26 -24.69
N LYS A 158 -0.55 3.90 -24.08
CA LYS A 158 -1.41 2.81 -24.56
C LYS A 158 -2.88 3.18 -24.71
N LEU A 159 -3.34 4.21 -24.01
CA LEU A 159 -4.74 4.61 -23.98
C LEU A 159 -4.89 5.97 -24.65
N LYS A 160 -5.62 6.02 -25.77
CA LYS A 160 -5.93 7.29 -26.44
C LYS A 160 -6.91 8.10 -25.59
N PRO A 161 -6.70 9.42 -25.43
CA PRO A 161 -7.63 10.28 -24.75
C PRO A 161 -8.98 10.29 -25.49
N LYS A 162 -10.08 10.25 -24.74
CA LYS A 162 -11.43 10.33 -25.28
C LYS A 162 -12.09 11.63 -24.82
N ARG A 163 -12.70 12.35 -25.75
CA ARG A 163 -13.50 13.54 -25.41
C ARG A 163 -14.75 13.10 -24.67
N GLY A 164 -14.95 13.62 -23.47
CA GLY A 164 -16.14 13.40 -22.65
C GLY A 164 -16.99 14.66 -22.53
N LYS A 165 -18.19 14.52 -21.95
CA LYS A 165 -19.05 15.64 -21.56
C LYS A 165 -18.97 15.84 -20.05
N ILE A 166 -18.89 17.10 -19.62
CA ILE A 166 -19.08 17.45 -18.23
C ILE A 166 -20.58 17.63 -18.02
N ILE A 167 -21.16 16.86 -17.11
CA ILE A 167 -22.57 16.95 -16.74
C ILE A 167 -22.71 17.39 -15.29
N LYS A 168 -23.64 18.31 -15.05
CA LYS A 168 -24.04 18.70 -13.69
C LYS A 168 -25.29 17.90 -13.31
N ILE A 169 -25.19 17.11 -12.25
CA ILE A 169 -26.30 16.33 -11.74
C ILE A 169 -26.75 16.95 -10.42
N SER A 170 -28.04 17.27 -10.30
CA SER A 170 -28.61 17.77 -9.05
C SER A 170 -28.63 16.64 -8.00
N ASN A 171 -28.35 16.98 -6.75
CA ASN A 171 -28.50 16.05 -5.61
C ASN A 171 -29.95 15.59 -5.40
N ARG A 172 -30.92 16.27 -6.03
CA ARG A 172 -32.36 15.89 -6.03
C ARG A 172 -32.71 14.92 -7.15
N HIS A 173 -31.77 14.58 -8.06
CA HIS A 173 -32.01 13.63 -9.13
C HIS A 173 -32.36 12.25 -8.57
N SER A 174 -33.35 11.56 -9.16
CA SER A 174 -33.87 10.29 -8.66
C SER A 174 -32.80 9.20 -8.47
N ASN A 175 -31.79 9.19 -9.36
CA ASN A 175 -30.65 8.27 -9.27
C ASN A 175 -29.69 8.57 -8.10
N PHE A 176 -29.79 9.76 -7.47
CA PHE A 176 -29.06 10.15 -6.26
C PHE A 176 -29.92 10.13 -4.99
N LYS A 177 -31.18 9.72 -5.05
CA LYS A 177 -31.85 9.28 -3.86
C LYS A 177 -31.08 8.05 -3.38
N MET A 178 -30.06 8.32 -2.57
CA MET A 178 -29.47 7.27 -1.74
C MET A 178 -30.65 6.57 -1.09
N SER A 179 -30.91 5.34 -1.50
CA SER A 179 -31.68 4.43 -0.67
C SER A 179 -31.04 4.60 0.71
N LYS A 180 -31.84 4.96 1.73
CA LYS A 180 -31.37 4.93 3.10
C LYS A 180 -30.82 3.53 3.30
N ILE A 181 -29.52 3.37 3.08
CA ILE A 181 -28.81 2.16 3.48
C ILE A 181 -28.99 2.20 4.99
N LYS A 182 -29.94 1.42 5.48
CA LYS A 182 -30.21 1.33 6.89
C LYS A 182 -28.86 1.05 7.54
N LYS A 183 -28.48 1.83 8.55
CA LYS A 183 -27.25 1.62 9.33
C LYS A 183 -27.07 0.14 9.72
N GLU A 184 -28.15 -0.58 9.88
CA GLU A 184 -28.24 -2.01 10.13
C GLU A 184 -27.66 -2.87 9.02
N ALA A 185 -27.86 -2.56 7.73
CA ALA A 185 -27.31 -3.30 6.62
C ALA A 185 -25.78 -3.20 6.52
N LEU A 186 -25.20 -2.05 6.87
CA LEU A 186 -23.75 -1.85 6.96
C LEU A 186 -23.14 -2.65 8.11
N VAL A 187 -23.83 -2.72 9.26
CA VAL A 187 -23.39 -3.50 10.41
C VAL A 187 -23.49 -5.01 10.13
N GLU A 188 -24.53 -5.44 9.44
CA GLU A 188 -24.73 -6.84 9.06
C GLU A 188 -23.70 -7.30 8.01
N THR A 189 -23.40 -6.46 7.02
CA THR A 189 -22.32 -6.72 6.06
C THR A 189 -20.96 -6.77 6.76
N ALA A 190 -20.67 -5.88 7.69
CA ALA A 190 -19.44 -5.91 8.48
C ALA A 190 -19.31 -7.14 9.39
N LYS A 191 -20.43 -7.68 9.89
CA LYS A 191 -20.45 -8.94 10.67
C LYS A 191 -20.16 -10.19 9.82
N LYS A 192 -20.50 -10.16 8.54
CA LYS A 192 -20.30 -11.28 7.60
C LYS A 192 -18.82 -11.46 7.21
N TYR A 193 -17.99 -10.45 7.44
CA TYR A 193 -16.54 -10.47 7.15
C TYR A 193 -15.66 -10.46 8.43
N LYS A 194 -16.27 -10.66 9.59
CA LYS A 194 -15.60 -10.95 10.85
C LYS A 194 -15.46 -12.47 11.02
#